data_9356ca6dbe49a81f6859b6a2eedd7b01
#
_entry.id   9356ca6dbe49a81f6859b6a2eedd7b01
#
_cell.length_a   1.000
_cell.length_b   1.000
_cell.length_c   1.000
_cell.angle_alpha   90.00
_cell.angle_beta   90.00
_cell.angle_gamma   90.00
#
_symmetry.space_group_name_H-M   'P 1'
#
loop_
_entity.id
_entity.type
_entity.pdbx_description
1 polymer ?
#
loop_
_entity_poly.entity_id
_entity_poly.type
_entity_poly.pdbx_seq_one_letter_code
_entity_poly.pdbx_strand_id
1 'polypeptide(L)'
;ARSGIFMIDASKGFIKDGNKNRLRSQDIHKVVDVFSKQLELPRYSRMVTLAEIADNEYNLNIPRYIDSSEAEDIQDLTAHLQGGIPQRDIEALNAYWKVFPTIRTTLFVDDREGYVKPLVEAAQVKSTILNHSEFKSFAEQSLQPFTAWCERAALGNIQVGEQPKAIIHRISEDLLDSYADMQLLSKYDIYQILMDYWDSVMQDDVFILSQDGWNSAKVLKKLLVIKGEKLKESPDLVINKDKYKAEIIGPSLIVARYFAVEQKKIEAQQAELD
;
A
#
# COMPACT_ATOMS: atom_id res chain seq x y z
N ALA A 1 13.31 16.67 34.32
CA ALA A 1 14.49 16.35 33.50
C ALA A 1 14.09 15.30 32.48
N ARG A 2 14.59 15.37 31.24
CA ARG A 2 14.34 14.37 30.22
C ARG A 2 15.09 13.08 30.61
N SER A 3 14.42 11.92 30.46
CA SER A 3 14.98 10.63 30.84
C SER A 3 15.88 10.04 29.74
N GLY A 4 15.77 10.52 28.50
CA GLY A 4 16.50 10.02 27.35
C GLY A 4 16.19 10.80 26.07
N ILE A 5 16.63 10.23 24.94
CA ILE A 5 16.36 10.71 23.58
C ILE A 5 15.58 9.62 22.84
N PHE A 6 14.44 9.99 22.27
CA PHE A 6 13.70 9.09 21.38
C PHE A 6 14.32 9.12 20.00
N MET A 7 14.82 7.98 19.54
CA MET A 7 15.51 7.83 18.27
C MET A 7 14.65 7.05 17.27
N ILE A 8 14.69 7.46 16.00
CA ILE A 8 14.00 6.80 14.89
C ILE A 8 15.01 6.60 13.76
N ASP A 9 15.14 5.40 13.27
CA ASP A 9 15.88 5.09 12.05
C ASP A 9 14.93 4.96 10.85
N ALA A 10 14.80 6.03 10.08
CA ALA A 10 13.99 6.08 8.86
C ALA A 10 14.83 5.79 7.57
N SER A 11 16.04 5.25 7.72
CA SER A 11 16.97 5.05 6.59
C SER A 11 16.48 4.07 5.53
N LYS A 12 15.52 3.19 5.87
CA LYS A 12 14.94 2.19 4.95
C LYS A 12 13.63 2.64 4.29
N GLY A 13 13.00 3.70 4.79
CA GLY A 13 11.72 4.21 4.28
C GLY A 13 11.92 5.30 3.22
N PHE A 14 12.20 4.92 1.97
CA PHE A 14 12.29 5.87 0.85
C PHE A 14 12.12 5.17 -0.50
N ILE A 15 11.91 5.95 -1.55
CA ILE A 15 12.01 5.52 -2.95
C ILE A 15 13.13 6.30 -3.66
N LYS A 16 13.66 5.73 -4.73
CA LYS A 16 14.58 6.43 -5.62
C LYS A 16 13.82 7.38 -6.52
N ASP A 17 14.24 8.64 -6.56
CA ASP A 17 13.74 9.67 -7.46
C ASP A 17 14.97 10.25 -8.20
N GLY A 18 15.29 9.64 -9.32
CA GLY A 18 16.57 9.84 -10.00
C GLY A 18 17.75 9.46 -9.10
N ASN A 19 18.65 10.40 -8.86
CA ASN A 19 19.84 10.21 -8.00
C ASN A 19 19.58 10.52 -6.51
N LYS A 20 18.34 10.86 -6.13
CA LYS A 20 17.98 11.24 -4.76
C LYS A 20 17.07 10.20 -4.12
N ASN A 21 17.10 10.15 -2.79
CA ASN A 21 16.12 9.43 -2.01
C ASN A 21 14.96 10.38 -1.69
N ARG A 22 13.72 9.94 -1.89
CA ARG A 22 12.52 10.69 -1.57
C ARG A 22 11.66 9.89 -0.61
N LEU A 23 11.21 10.53 0.48
CA LEU A 23 10.23 9.94 1.39
C LEU A 23 8.86 9.92 0.71
N ARG A 24 8.13 8.81 0.86
CA ARG A 24 6.73 8.70 0.44
C ARG A 24 5.82 9.26 1.53
N SER A 25 4.56 9.45 1.23
CA SER A 25 3.57 9.89 2.22
C SER A 25 3.50 8.94 3.42
N GLN A 26 3.56 7.64 3.20
CA GLN A 26 3.62 6.61 4.26
C GLN A 26 4.85 6.75 5.17
N ASP A 27 6.01 7.06 4.60
CA ASP A 27 7.26 7.16 5.35
C ASP A 27 7.22 8.39 6.27
N ILE A 28 6.74 9.51 5.77
CA ILE A 28 6.56 10.75 6.53
C ILE A 28 5.53 10.52 7.66
N HIS A 29 4.38 9.93 7.32
CA HIS A 29 3.32 9.66 8.29
C HIS A 29 3.81 8.73 9.40
N LYS A 30 4.51 7.65 9.04
CA LYS A 30 5.08 6.70 10.00
C LYS A 30 6.04 7.38 10.98
N VAL A 31 6.94 8.23 10.48
CA VAL A 31 7.88 8.97 11.34
C VAL A 31 7.13 9.87 12.32
N VAL A 32 6.12 10.62 11.83
CA VAL A 32 5.33 11.53 12.68
C VAL A 32 4.50 10.77 13.71
N ASP A 33 3.84 9.69 13.30
CA ASP A 33 3.01 8.86 14.18
C ASP A 33 3.86 8.22 15.29
N VAL A 34 4.97 7.57 14.91
CA VAL A 34 5.91 6.93 15.84
C VAL A 34 6.53 7.95 16.80
N PHE A 35 6.91 9.12 16.30
CA PHE A 35 7.48 10.19 17.15
C PHE A 35 6.44 10.74 18.14
N SER A 36 5.24 11.06 17.64
CA SER A 36 4.19 11.69 18.47
C SER A 36 3.66 10.75 19.55
N LYS A 37 3.54 9.46 19.23
CA LYS A 37 3.07 8.43 20.17
C LYS A 37 4.20 7.75 20.94
N GLN A 38 5.46 8.08 20.65
CA GLN A 38 6.67 7.45 21.20
C GLN A 38 6.63 5.92 21.14
N LEU A 39 6.23 5.38 19.99
CA LEU A 39 6.12 3.95 19.77
C LEU A 39 7.51 3.33 19.62
N GLU A 40 7.84 2.37 20.48
CA GLU A 40 9.05 1.57 20.32
C GLU A 40 8.78 0.42 19.35
N LEU A 41 9.42 0.47 18.20
CA LEU A 41 9.30 -0.52 17.14
C LEU A 41 10.65 -1.20 16.90
N PRO A 42 10.73 -2.53 16.92
CA PRO A 42 11.97 -3.25 16.67
C PRO A 42 12.63 -2.77 15.37
N ARG A 43 13.95 -2.51 15.45
CA ARG A 43 14.79 -2.10 14.30
C ARG A 43 14.38 -0.78 13.64
N TYR A 44 13.51 0.03 14.30
CA TYR A 44 13.01 1.29 13.76
C TYR A 44 13.06 2.45 14.78
N SER A 45 12.57 2.25 16.01
CA SER A 45 12.49 3.34 16.99
C SER A 45 12.57 2.83 18.42
N ARG A 46 13.23 3.61 19.29
CA ARG A 46 13.28 3.34 20.72
C ARG A 46 13.64 4.58 21.54
N MET A 47 13.32 4.54 22.83
CA MET A 47 13.83 5.49 23.81
C MET A 47 15.25 5.05 24.21
N VAL A 48 16.24 5.93 24.06
CA VAL A 48 17.63 5.70 24.47
C VAL A 48 17.89 6.50 25.72
N THR A 49 18.36 5.85 26.79
CA THR A 49 18.60 6.50 28.06
C THR A 49 19.85 7.39 28.04
N LEU A 50 19.90 8.40 28.91
CA LEU A 50 21.09 9.25 29.03
C LEU A 50 22.33 8.45 29.50
N ALA A 51 22.15 7.40 30.32
CA ALA A 51 23.24 6.51 30.70
C ALA A 51 23.84 5.78 29.50
N GLU A 52 23.00 5.17 28.66
CA GLU A 52 23.44 4.49 27.43
C GLU A 52 24.13 5.45 26.45
N ILE A 53 23.69 6.71 26.39
CA ILE A 53 24.32 7.74 25.58
C ILE A 53 25.72 8.09 26.14
N ALA A 54 25.85 8.22 27.47
CA ALA A 54 27.11 8.47 28.12
C ALA A 54 28.11 7.30 27.90
N ASP A 55 27.65 6.05 28.03
CA ASP A 55 28.44 4.85 27.78
C ASP A 55 28.95 4.77 26.31
N ASN A 56 28.23 5.39 25.40
CA ASN A 56 28.65 5.56 23.99
C ASN A 56 29.40 6.87 23.74
N GLU A 57 30.00 7.46 24.77
CA GLU A 57 30.80 8.70 24.67
C GLU A 57 30.02 9.88 24.09
N TYR A 58 28.72 9.95 24.35
CA TYR A 58 27.78 10.94 23.79
C TYR A 58 27.69 10.95 22.25
N ASN A 59 28.09 9.85 21.62
CA ASN A 59 27.93 9.70 20.18
C ASN A 59 26.48 9.36 19.84
N LEU A 60 25.79 10.25 19.09
CA LEU A 60 24.37 10.10 18.72
C LEU A 60 24.15 9.42 17.37
N ASN A 61 25.14 8.67 16.85
CA ASN A 61 25.00 7.94 15.61
C ASN A 61 23.97 6.81 15.78
N ILE A 62 22.84 6.89 15.06
CA ILE A 62 21.67 6.02 15.20
C ILE A 62 22.00 4.52 15.16
N PRO A 63 22.86 4.01 14.25
CA PRO A 63 23.21 2.58 14.20
C PRO A 63 23.84 2.02 15.49
N ARG A 64 24.33 2.85 16.41
CA ARG A 64 24.80 2.40 17.72
C ARG A 64 23.66 1.99 18.65
N TYR A 65 22.45 2.47 18.38
CA TYR A 65 21.27 2.31 19.25
C TYR A 65 20.17 1.51 18.58
N ILE A 66 20.06 1.58 17.27
CA ILE A 66 19.05 0.89 16.47
C ILE A 66 19.79 0.13 15.36
N ASP A 67 19.83 -1.18 15.49
CA ASP A 67 20.34 -2.03 14.42
C ASP A 67 19.23 -2.30 13.41
N SER A 68 19.23 -1.53 12.32
CA SER A 68 18.33 -1.68 11.17
C SER A 68 18.96 -2.50 10.04
N SER A 69 20.15 -3.08 10.25
CA SER A 69 20.80 -3.94 9.25
C SER A 69 19.94 -5.16 8.94
N GLU A 70 19.94 -5.60 7.72
CA GLU A 70 19.35 -6.89 7.37
C GLU A 70 20.14 -8.01 8.01
N ALA A 71 19.45 -9.06 8.48
CA ALA A 71 20.16 -10.24 8.97
C ALA A 71 21.03 -10.78 7.85
N GLU A 72 22.29 -11.07 8.14
CA GLU A 72 23.19 -11.70 7.17
C GLU A 72 22.60 -13.03 6.72
N ASP A 73 22.63 -13.25 5.42
CA ASP A 73 22.25 -14.55 4.83
C ASP A 73 23.35 -15.56 5.17
N ILE A 74 23.08 -16.39 6.18
CA ILE A 74 24.03 -17.38 6.65
C ILE A 74 24.09 -18.52 5.64
N GLN A 75 25.17 -18.58 4.86
CA GLN A 75 25.43 -19.67 3.92
C GLN A 75 25.51 -21.00 4.68
N ASP A 76 24.59 -21.93 4.35
CA ASP A 76 24.58 -23.28 4.91
C ASP A 76 25.26 -24.25 3.94
N LEU A 77 26.53 -24.55 4.19
CA LEU A 77 27.31 -25.43 3.34
C LEU A 77 26.71 -26.85 3.27
N THR A 78 26.13 -27.34 4.37
CA THR A 78 25.51 -28.67 4.42
C THR A 78 24.25 -28.70 3.58
N ALA A 79 23.41 -27.67 3.66
CA ALA A 79 22.23 -27.54 2.79
C ALA A 79 22.64 -27.49 1.31
N HIS A 80 23.73 -26.77 1.00
CA HIS A 80 24.25 -26.66 -0.37
C HIS A 80 24.75 -28.00 -0.93
N LEU A 81 25.47 -28.78 -0.13
CA LEU A 81 26.09 -30.05 -0.56
C LEU A 81 25.10 -31.23 -0.53
N GLN A 82 24.20 -31.28 0.43
CA GLN A 82 23.31 -32.43 0.68
C GLN A 82 21.85 -32.14 0.35
N GLY A 83 21.52 -30.91 -0.04
CA GLY A 83 20.15 -30.44 -0.25
C GLY A 83 19.44 -30.16 1.07
N GLY A 84 18.14 -29.88 0.98
CA GLY A 84 17.30 -29.49 2.11
C GLY A 84 17.37 -27.99 2.41
N ILE A 85 16.39 -27.50 3.16
CA ILE A 85 16.30 -26.10 3.61
C ILE A 85 16.53 -26.12 5.13
N PRO A 86 17.43 -25.27 5.66
CA PRO A 86 17.62 -25.17 7.09
C PRO A 86 16.32 -24.80 7.81
N GLN A 87 16.00 -25.52 8.88
CA GLN A 87 14.77 -25.28 9.66
C GLN A 87 14.71 -23.83 10.18
N ARG A 88 15.86 -23.23 10.54
CA ARG A 88 15.95 -21.82 10.97
C ARG A 88 15.39 -20.84 9.92
N ASP A 89 15.59 -21.12 8.61
CA ASP A 89 15.13 -20.24 7.54
C ASP A 89 13.60 -20.30 7.41
N ILE A 90 13.02 -21.49 7.64
CA ILE A 90 11.56 -21.66 7.72
C ILE A 90 11.01 -20.99 8.98
N GLU A 91 11.69 -21.12 10.12
CA GLU A 91 11.28 -20.48 11.38
C GLU A 91 11.40 -18.96 11.34
N ALA A 92 12.31 -18.40 10.55
CA ALA A 92 12.39 -16.96 10.32
C ALA A 92 11.08 -16.38 9.72
N LEU A 93 10.29 -17.21 9.04
CA LEU A 93 8.96 -16.87 8.51
C LEU A 93 7.82 -17.07 9.52
N ASN A 94 8.12 -17.19 10.80
CA ASN A 94 7.12 -17.53 11.84
C ASN A 94 5.92 -16.56 11.89
N ALA A 95 6.10 -15.29 11.51
CA ALA A 95 4.98 -14.34 11.42
C ALA A 95 3.90 -14.82 10.42
N TYR A 96 4.33 -15.43 9.31
CA TYR A 96 3.43 -16.00 8.32
C TYR A 96 2.82 -17.33 8.80
N TRP A 97 3.62 -18.18 9.45
CA TRP A 97 3.13 -19.48 9.93
C TRP A 97 2.12 -19.37 11.06
N LYS A 98 2.13 -18.27 11.82
CA LYS A 98 1.08 -17.97 12.82
C LYS A 98 -0.26 -17.68 12.16
N VAL A 99 -0.27 -17.09 10.99
CA VAL A 99 -1.48 -16.78 10.22
C VAL A 99 -1.88 -17.94 9.31
N PHE A 100 -0.90 -18.67 8.78
CA PHE A 100 -1.06 -19.76 7.81
C PHE A 100 -0.41 -21.09 8.28
N PRO A 101 -0.87 -21.67 9.40
CA PRO A 101 -0.20 -22.85 9.97
C PRO A 101 -0.23 -24.08 9.08
N THR A 102 -1.29 -24.28 8.29
CA THR A 102 -1.39 -25.45 7.41
C THR A 102 -0.72 -25.26 6.05
N ILE A 103 -0.49 -24.02 5.62
CA ILE A 103 0.35 -23.75 4.43
C ILE A 103 1.77 -24.25 4.68
N ARG A 104 2.34 -24.05 5.88
CA ARG A 104 3.67 -24.56 6.22
C ARG A 104 3.77 -26.08 5.98
N THR A 105 2.84 -26.84 6.49
CA THR A 105 2.83 -28.31 6.36
C THR A 105 2.46 -28.80 4.96
N THR A 106 1.80 -27.97 4.17
CA THR A 106 1.54 -28.23 2.75
C THR A 106 2.78 -28.03 1.90
N LEU A 107 3.64 -27.07 2.27
CA LEU A 107 4.83 -26.74 1.51
C LEU A 107 6.07 -27.53 1.93
N PHE A 108 6.19 -27.89 3.20
CA PHE A 108 7.41 -28.48 3.77
C PHE A 108 7.14 -29.69 4.65
N VAL A 109 8.07 -30.62 4.63
CA VAL A 109 8.11 -31.78 5.54
C VAL A 109 9.52 -31.90 6.14
N ASP A 110 9.62 -32.42 7.35
CA ASP A 110 10.90 -32.72 7.99
C ASP A 110 11.69 -33.73 7.17
N ASP A 111 12.99 -33.48 6.98
CA ASP A 111 13.89 -34.35 6.21
C ASP A 111 14.89 -35.03 7.14
N ARG A 112 15.95 -34.32 7.52
CA ARG A 112 16.98 -34.73 8.48
C ARG A 112 17.04 -33.73 9.62
N GLU A 113 17.76 -34.07 10.67
CA GLU A 113 17.91 -33.19 11.85
C GLU A 113 18.31 -31.76 11.44
N GLY A 114 17.46 -30.77 11.79
CA GLY A 114 17.65 -29.36 11.48
C GLY A 114 17.32 -28.94 10.04
N TYR A 115 16.76 -29.83 9.20
CA TYR A 115 16.42 -29.54 7.81
C TYR A 115 15.04 -30.02 7.42
N VAL A 116 14.41 -29.29 6.53
CA VAL A 116 13.15 -29.63 5.88
C VAL A 116 13.36 -29.75 4.36
N LYS A 117 12.43 -30.43 3.70
CA LYS A 117 12.39 -30.47 2.23
C LYS A 117 11.05 -29.96 1.72
N PRO A 118 11.03 -29.33 0.53
CA PRO A 118 9.79 -28.93 -0.08
C PRO A 118 8.98 -30.14 -0.56
N LEU A 119 7.65 -30.07 -0.41
CA LEU A 119 6.70 -31.03 -0.93
C LEU A 119 6.19 -30.69 -2.33
N VAL A 120 6.46 -29.45 -2.78
CA VAL A 120 6.04 -28.94 -4.07
C VAL A 120 7.23 -28.38 -4.83
N GLU A 121 7.19 -28.43 -6.14
CA GLU A 121 8.19 -27.82 -7.01
C GLU A 121 8.22 -26.30 -6.82
N ALA A 122 9.40 -25.68 -6.94
CA ALA A 122 9.60 -24.22 -6.75
C ALA A 122 8.63 -23.40 -7.60
N ALA A 123 8.37 -23.80 -8.83
CA ALA A 123 7.42 -23.13 -9.73
C ALA A 123 5.96 -23.20 -9.25
N GLN A 124 5.64 -24.16 -8.41
CA GLN A 124 4.27 -24.39 -7.91
C GLN A 124 4.02 -23.73 -6.54
N VAL A 125 5.05 -23.29 -5.82
CA VAL A 125 4.93 -22.71 -4.47
C VAL A 125 3.93 -21.56 -4.46
N LYS A 126 4.08 -20.59 -5.38
CA LYS A 126 3.19 -19.44 -5.46
C LYS A 126 1.73 -19.84 -5.68
N SER A 127 1.46 -20.73 -6.63
CA SER A 127 0.10 -21.17 -6.92
C SER A 127 -0.50 -22.00 -5.77
N THR A 128 0.30 -22.78 -5.08
CA THR A 128 -0.12 -23.55 -3.89
C THR A 128 -0.55 -22.59 -2.78
N ILE A 129 0.23 -21.56 -2.48
CA ILE A 129 -0.11 -20.55 -1.47
C ILE A 129 -1.40 -19.80 -1.85
N LEU A 130 -1.46 -19.24 -3.07
CA LEU A 130 -2.60 -18.43 -3.50
C LEU A 130 -3.92 -19.21 -3.59
N ASN A 131 -3.85 -20.52 -3.83
CA ASN A 131 -5.04 -21.38 -3.90
C ASN A 131 -5.42 -22.01 -2.54
N HIS A 132 -4.56 -21.89 -1.54
CA HIS A 132 -4.82 -22.47 -0.22
C HIS A 132 -6.00 -21.76 0.48
N SER A 133 -6.81 -22.54 1.21
CA SER A 133 -7.99 -22.02 1.91
C SER A 133 -7.68 -20.95 2.95
N GLU A 134 -6.59 -21.12 3.71
CA GLU A 134 -6.14 -20.13 4.69
C GLU A 134 -5.80 -18.80 4.03
N PHE A 135 -5.09 -18.82 2.89
CA PHE A 135 -4.76 -17.59 2.16
C PHE A 135 -6.00 -16.91 1.59
N LYS A 136 -6.93 -17.68 1.01
CA LYS A 136 -8.20 -17.13 0.50
C LYS A 136 -9.03 -16.50 1.62
N SER A 137 -9.14 -17.18 2.76
CA SER A 137 -9.84 -16.64 3.93
C SER A 137 -9.18 -15.36 4.45
N PHE A 138 -7.84 -15.33 4.53
CA PHE A 138 -7.10 -14.14 4.91
C PHE A 138 -7.34 -12.98 3.91
N ALA A 139 -7.30 -13.26 2.61
CA ALA A 139 -7.56 -12.26 1.58
C ALA A 139 -8.97 -11.67 1.70
N GLU A 140 -9.99 -12.50 1.92
CA GLU A 140 -11.36 -12.05 2.17
C GLU A 140 -11.48 -11.21 3.45
N GLN A 141 -10.86 -11.66 4.54
CA GLN A 141 -10.85 -10.93 5.82
C GLN A 141 -10.12 -9.59 5.70
N SER A 142 -9.04 -9.53 4.91
CA SER A 142 -8.28 -8.29 4.71
C SER A 142 -9.05 -7.20 3.95
N LEU A 143 -10.09 -7.57 3.22
CA LEU A 143 -10.97 -6.61 2.53
C LEU A 143 -12.10 -6.06 3.43
N GLN A 144 -12.41 -6.73 4.53
CA GLN A 144 -13.51 -6.28 5.41
C GLN A 144 -13.29 -4.89 6.01
N PRO A 145 -12.10 -4.55 6.57
CA PRO A 145 -11.83 -3.20 7.07
C PRO A 145 -11.99 -2.13 5.98
N PHE A 146 -11.58 -2.44 4.73
CA PHE A 146 -11.73 -1.53 3.60
C PHE A 146 -13.20 -1.30 3.24
N THR A 147 -13.99 -2.37 3.18
CA THR A 147 -15.44 -2.25 2.89
C THR A 147 -16.15 -1.39 3.94
N ALA A 148 -15.88 -1.64 5.22
CA ALA A 148 -16.43 -0.85 6.31
C ALA A 148 -15.95 0.61 6.28
N TRP A 149 -14.68 0.83 5.92
CA TRP A 149 -14.13 2.17 5.73
C TRP A 149 -14.82 2.91 4.56
N CYS A 150 -15.07 2.27 3.43
CA CYS A 150 -15.78 2.89 2.30
C CYS A 150 -17.15 3.46 2.72
N GLU A 151 -17.87 2.75 3.59
CA GLU A 151 -19.16 3.22 4.12
C GLU A 151 -18.97 4.44 5.04
N ARG A 152 -17.99 4.42 5.93
CA ARG A 152 -17.69 5.54 6.86
C ARG A 152 -17.09 6.76 6.17
N ALA A 153 -16.27 6.55 5.15
CA ALA A 153 -15.65 7.63 4.39
C ALA A 153 -16.70 8.57 3.78
N ALA A 154 -17.87 8.01 3.42
CA ALA A 154 -19.09 8.74 3.03
C ALA A 154 -18.83 9.83 1.97
N LEU A 155 -17.97 9.53 0.97
CA LEU A 155 -17.55 10.49 -0.05
C LEU A 155 -18.71 11.07 -0.86
N GLY A 156 -19.82 10.33 -0.96
CA GLY A 156 -21.06 10.84 -1.56
C GLY A 156 -21.70 12.02 -0.82
N ASN A 157 -21.28 12.28 0.42
CA ASN A 157 -21.83 13.32 1.28
C ASN A 157 -20.95 14.59 1.35
N ILE A 158 -19.93 14.70 0.50
CA ILE A 158 -19.09 15.91 0.43
C ILE A 158 -19.97 17.12 0.16
N GLN A 159 -19.82 18.17 0.99
CA GLN A 159 -20.59 19.41 0.91
C GLN A 159 -19.76 20.54 0.31
N VAL A 160 -20.46 21.46 -0.35
CA VAL A 160 -19.82 22.72 -0.81
C VAL A 160 -19.26 23.48 0.39
N GLY A 161 -18.02 23.94 0.26
CA GLY A 161 -17.29 24.66 1.30
C GLY A 161 -16.41 23.78 2.20
N GLU A 162 -16.50 22.44 2.11
CA GLU A 162 -15.57 21.56 2.81
C GLU A 162 -14.14 21.74 2.26
N GLN A 163 -13.16 21.63 3.15
CA GLN A 163 -11.75 21.77 2.75
C GLN A 163 -11.21 20.40 2.25
N PRO A 164 -10.70 20.29 1.01
CA PRO A 164 -10.15 19.05 0.48
C PRO A 164 -9.08 18.43 1.39
N LYS A 165 -8.24 19.27 2.01
CA LYS A 165 -7.23 18.83 2.98
C LYS A 165 -7.85 18.20 4.23
N ALA A 166 -8.96 18.70 4.71
CA ALA A 166 -9.66 18.13 5.88
C ALA A 166 -10.32 16.80 5.53
N ILE A 167 -10.86 16.69 4.31
CA ILE A 167 -11.46 15.45 3.81
C ILE A 167 -10.41 14.34 3.74
N ILE A 168 -9.28 14.58 3.02
CA ILE A 168 -8.25 13.55 2.90
C ILE A 168 -7.66 13.18 4.25
N HIS A 169 -7.41 14.14 5.13
CA HIS A 169 -6.92 13.84 6.48
C HIS A 169 -7.89 12.94 7.24
N ARG A 170 -9.17 13.27 7.28
CA ARG A 170 -10.20 12.47 7.96
C ARG A 170 -10.27 11.04 7.44
N ILE A 171 -10.37 10.86 6.11
CA ILE A 171 -10.54 9.51 5.54
C ILE A 171 -9.26 8.69 5.61
N SER A 172 -8.08 9.32 5.54
CA SER A 172 -6.80 8.62 5.62
C SER A 172 -6.48 8.16 7.04
N GLU A 173 -6.79 8.97 8.07
CA GLU A 173 -6.64 8.55 9.47
C GLU A 173 -7.60 7.41 9.82
N ASP A 174 -8.87 7.48 9.39
CA ASP A 174 -9.84 6.38 9.60
C ASP A 174 -9.40 5.09 8.89
N LEU A 175 -8.82 5.18 7.67
CA LEU A 175 -8.27 4.01 6.99
C LEU A 175 -7.08 3.41 7.75
N LEU A 176 -6.19 4.25 8.22
CA LEU A 176 -5.02 3.86 8.99
C LEU A 176 -5.42 3.11 10.27
N ASP A 177 -6.40 3.64 11.00
CA ASP A 177 -6.94 3.03 12.21
C ASP A 177 -7.66 1.71 11.91
N SER A 178 -8.36 1.61 10.76
CA SER A 178 -9.05 0.40 10.34
C SER A 178 -8.10 -0.79 10.11
N TYR A 179 -6.83 -0.53 9.83
CA TYR A 179 -5.79 -1.54 9.61
C TYR A 179 -4.75 -1.63 10.74
N ALA A 180 -4.99 -0.96 11.87
CA ALA A 180 -4.01 -0.89 12.97
C ALA A 180 -3.60 -2.28 13.50
N ASP A 181 -4.56 -3.20 13.61
CA ASP A 181 -4.36 -4.54 14.20
C ASP A 181 -4.27 -5.66 13.14
N MET A 182 -4.25 -5.31 11.84
CA MET A 182 -4.20 -6.30 10.78
C MET A 182 -2.82 -6.95 10.71
N GLN A 183 -2.77 -8.27 10.85
CA GLN A 183 -1.53 -9.03 10.74
C GLN A 183 -1.06 -9.08 9.29
N LEU A 184 0.25 -9.12 9.08
CA LEU A 184 0.93 -9.20 7.77
C LEU A 184 0.69 -8.04 6.80
N LEU A 185 -0.22 -7.11 7.10
CA LEU A 185 -0.44 -5.91 6.32
C LEU A 185 -0.03 -4.68 7.14
N SER A 186 0.84 -3.86 6.56
CA SER A 186 1.21 -2.59 7.18
C SER A 186 0.13 -1.55 6.93
N LYS A 187 -0.40 -0.96 7.99
CA LYS A 187 -1.35 0.15 7.88
C LYS A 187 -0.80 1.32 7.06
N TYR A 188 0.52 1.53 7.10
CA TYR A 188 1.18 2.59 6.34
C TYR A 188 1.25 2.28 4.85
N ASP A 189 1.37 1.00 4.46
CA ASP A 189 1.32 0.61 3.04
C ASP A 189 -0.10 0.80 2.47
N ILE A 190 -1.12 0.47 3.26
CA ILE A 190 -2.52 0.75 2.89
C ILE A 190 -2.77 2.27 2.77
N TYR A 191 -2.24 3.06 3.71
CA TYR A 191 -2.27 4.52 3.64
C TYR A 191 -1.63 5.04 2.34
N GLN A 192 -0.48 4.49 1.92
CA GLN A 192 0.16 4.91 0.68
C GLN A 192 -0.70 4.65 -0.55
N ILE A 193 -1.41 3.52 -0.60
CA ILE A 193 -2.33 3.22 -1.71
C ILE A 193 -3.41 4.30 -1.82
N LEU A 194 -3.96 4.76 -0.69
CA LEU A 194 -4.92 5.86 -0.69
C LEU A 194 -4.28 7.17 -1.14
N MET A 195 -3.03 7.47 -0.70
CA MET A 195 -2.33 8.69 -1.11
C MET A 195 -2.02 8.71 -2.61
N ASP A 196 -1.60 7.58 -3.18
CA ASP A 196 -1.36 7.44 -4.62
C ASP A 196 -2.66 7.64 -5.42
N TYR A 197 -3.76 7.09 -4.93
CA TYR A 197 -5.08 7.29 -5.54
C TYR A 197 -5.56 8.74 -5.40
N TRP A 198 -5.32 9.38 -4.26
CA TRP A 198 -5.59 10.80 -4.04
C TRP A 198 -4.85 11.66 -5.06
N ASP A 199 -3.54 11.46 -5.18
CA ASP A 199 -2.69 12.28 -6.05
C ASP A 199 -3.02 12.08 -7.54
N SER A 200 -3.43 10.87 -7.93
CA SER A 200 -3.66 10.54 -9.34
C SER A 200 -5.06 10.85 -9.85
N VAL A 201 -6.08 10.81 -8.99
CA VAL A 201 -7.48 10.88 -9.41
C VAL A 201 -8.32 11.73 -8.47
N MET A 202 -8.26 11.45 -7.16
CA MET A 202 -9.30 11.87 -6.22
C MET A 202 -9.20 13.36 -5.86
N GLN A 203 -8.01 13.94 -5.88
CA GLN A 203 -7.77 15.33 -5.44
C GLN A 203 -8.58 16.32 -6.26
N ASP A 204 -8.55 16.19 -7.59
CA ASP A 204 -9.25 17.09 -8.50
C ASP A 204 -10.76 16.94 -8.36
N ASP A 205 -11.25 15.70 -8.28
CA ASP A 205 -12.67 15.41 -8.07
C ASP A 205 -13.19 16.02 -6.76
N VAL A 206 -12.47 15.83 -5.66
CA VAL A 206 -12.83 16.38 -4.35
C VAL A 206 -12.79 17.91 -4.36
N PHE A 207 -11.82 18.51 -5.07
CA PHE A 207 -11.77 19.95 -5.23
C PHE A 207 -13.01 20.50 -5.94
N ILE A 208 -13.42 19.89 -7.06
CA ILE A 208 -14.62 20.28 -7.81
C ILE A 208 -15.87 20.10 -6.94
N LEU A 209 -15.99 18.95 -6.25
CA LEU A 209 -17.12 18.68 -5.37
C LEU A 209 -17.20 19.66 -4.20
N SER A 210 -16.07 20.07 -3.66
CA SER A 210 -16.00 21.06 -2.58
C SER A 210 -16.39 22.48 -3.03
N GLN A 211 -16.21 22.80 -4.30
CA GLN A 211 -16.60 24.11 -4.88
C GLN A 211 -18.05 24.13 -5.37
N ASP A 212 -18.43 23.15 -6.17
CA ASP A 212 -19.65 23.17 -6.97
C ASP A 212 -20.67 22.10 -6.54
N GLY A 213 -20.28 21.20 -5.65
CA GLY A 213 -21.12 20.10 -5.17
C GLY A 213 -21.35 19.03 -6.24
N TRP A 214 -22.12 17.99 -5.88
CA TRP A 214 -22.43 16.86 -6.75
C TRP A 214 -23.23 17.19 -8.02
N ASN A 215 -23.78 18.39 -8.12
CA ASN A 215 -24.42 18.83 -9.37
C ASN A 215 -23.41 19.02 -10.51
N SER A 216 -22.15 19.31 -10.21
CA SER A 216 -21.07 19.39 -11.19
C SER A 216 -20.85 18.08 -11.95
N ALA A 217 -21.14 16.93 -11.33
CA ALA A 217 -21.05 15.62 -11.97
C ALA A 217 -22.00 15.42 -13.16
N LYS A 218 -23.04 16.26 -13.27
CA LYS A 218 -24.02 16.23 -14.36
C LYS A 218 -23.68 17.18 -15.51
N VAL A 219 -22.69 18.02 -15.33
CA VAL A 219 -22.31 19.07 -16.28
C VAL A 219 -21.15 18.62 -17.15
N LEU A 220 -21.33 18.73 -18.46
CA LEU A 220 -20.26 18.49 -19.42
C LEU A 220 -19.54 19.82 -19.71
N LYS A 221 -18.24 19.83 -19.47
CA LYS A 221 -17.37 20.97 -19.81
C LYS A 221 -17.09 21.00 -21.30
N LYS A 222 -17.47 22.09 -21.95
CA LYS A 222 -17.12 22.29 -23.37
C LYS A 222 -15.64 22.63 -23.49
N LEU A 223 -14.90 21.84 -24.25
CA LEU A 223 -13.49 22.11 -24.55
C LEU A 223 -13.36 23.19 -25.63
N LEU A 224 -12.68 24.28 -25.30
CA LEU A 224 -12.43 25.37 -26.26
C LEU A 224 -11.27 24.98 -27.18
N VAL A 225 -11.52 24.94 -28.48
CA VAL A 225 -10.51 24.71 -29.51
C VAL A 225 -9.99 26.08 -29.98
N ILE A 226 -8.80 26.43 -29.55
CA ILE A 226 -8.12 27.64 -30.03
C ILE A 226 -7.49 27.32 -31.41
N LYS A 227 -7.78 28.17 -32.41
CA LYS A 227 -7.30 27.98 -33.77
C LYS A 227 -5.76 27.97 -33.82
N GLY A 228 -5.18 26.83 -34.23
CA GLY A 228 -3.73 26.66 -34.31
C GLY A 228 -3.10 25.95 -33.10
N GLU A 229 -3.85 25.66 -32.04
CA GLU A 229 -3.38 24.89 -30.89
C GLU A 229 -3.99 23.47 -30.87
N LYS A 230 -3.20 22.52 -30.37
CA LYS A 230 -3.73 21.18 -30.07
C LYS A 230 -4.53 21.25 -28.78
N LEU A 231 -5.64 20.49 -28.73
CA LEU A 231 -6.37 20.30 -27.47
C LEU A 231 -5.43 19.77 -26.39
N LYS A 232 -5.46 20.39 -25.20
CA LYS A 232 -4.67 19.97 -24.05
C LYS A 232 -5.21 18.66 -23.44
N GLU A 233 -6.50 18.42 -23.61
CA GLU A 233 -7.21 17.26 -23.05
C GLU A 233 -7.95 16.52 -24.16
N SER A 234 -8.02 15.18 -24.06
CA SER A 234 -8.83 14.35 -24.95
C SER A 234 -10.32 14.54 -24.61
N PRO A 235 -11.20 14.78 -25.60
CA PRO A 235 -12.63 14.87 -25.34
C PRO A 235 -13.21 13.49 -25.01
N ASP A 236 -14.14 13.43 -24.07
CA ASP A 236 -14.90 12.21 -23.78
C ASP A 236 -16.10 12.05 -24.71
N LEU A 237 -16.67 13.18 -25.17
CA LEU A 237 -17.84 13.21 -26.03
C LEU A 237 -17.69 14.27 -27.13
N VAL A 238 -18.24 13.99 -28.30
CA VAL A 238 -18.36 14.95 -29.41
C VAL A 238 -19.82 15.04 -29.80
N ILE A 239 -20.44 16.22 -29.59
CA ILE A 239 -21.84 16.48 -29.89
C ILE A 239 -21.89 17.67 -30.87
N ASN A 240 -22.46 17.48 -32.06
CA ASN A 240 -22.57 18.54 -33.09
C ASN A 240 -21.25 19.26 -33.40
N LYS A 241 -20.14 18.53 -33.46
CA LYS A 241 -18.76 19.01 -33.66
C LYS A 241 -18.14 19.72 -32.43
N ASP A 242 -18.90 20.00 -31.39
CA ASP A 242 -18.38 20.49 -30.14
C ASP A 242 -17.82 19.33 -29.29
N LYS A 243 -16.71 19.60 -28.63
CA LYS A 243 -15.99 18.62 -27.80
C LYS A 243 -16.25 18.87 -26.33
N TYR A 244 -16.58 17.82 -25.60
CA TYR A 244 -16.93 17.90 -24.19
C TYR A 244 -16.10 16.93 -23.34
N LYS A 245 -15.86 17.32 -22.09
CA LYS A 245 -15.24 16.53 -21.03
C LYS A 245 -16.21 16.35 -19.88
N ALA A 246 -16.31 15.11 -19.39
CA ALA A 246 -17.00 14.83 -18.14
C ALA A 246 -15.94 14.82 -17.02
N GLU A 247 -16.01 15.77 -16.08
CA GLU A 247 -14.92 15.94 -15.11
C GLU A 247 -14.95 14.91 -14.00
N ILE A 248 -16.13 14.54 -13.44
CA ILE A 248 -16.24 13.62 -12.30
C ILE A 248 -16.67 12.23 -12.74
N ILE A 249 -17.73 12.13 -13.56
CA ILE A 249 -18.27 10.84 -14.02
C ILE A 249 -17.94 10.68 -15.51
N GLY A 250 -16.75 10.18 -15.80
CA GLY A 250 -16.34 9.89 -17.16
C GLY A 250 -17.12 8.72 -17.78
N PRO A 251 -17.25 8.68 -19.13
CA PRO A 251 -17.96 7.60 -19.82
C PRO A 251 -17.42 6.19 -19.50
N SER A 252 -16.12 6.05 -19.23
CA SER A 252 -15.50 4.78 -18.85
C SER A 252 -16.07 4.21 -17.56
N LEU A 253 -16.39 5.05 -16.58
CA LEU A 253 -17.03 4.63 -15.32
C LEU A 253 -18.44 4.12 -15.56
N ILE A 254 -19.19 4.78 -16.45
CA ILE A 254 -20.56 4.36 -16.84
C ILE A 254 -20.49 3.02 -17.55
N VAL A 255 -19.57 2.89 -18.52
CA VAL A 255 -19.37 1.63 -19.27
C VAL A 255 -18.97 0.49 -18.32
N ALA A 256 -17.99 0.71 -17.43
CA ALA A 256 -17.57 -0.29 -16.46
C ALA A 256 -18.71 -0.74 -15.51
N ARG A 257 -19.59 0.18 -15.14
CA ARG A 257 -20.69 -0.10 -14.20
C ARG A 257 -21.90 -0.79 -14.86
N TYR A 258 -22.25 -0.37 -16.07
CA TYR A 258 -23.53 -0.77 -16.69
C TYR A 258 -23.37 -1.59 -17.97
N PHE A 259 -22.22 -1.55 -18.64
CA PHE A 259 -21.98 -2.15 -19.94
C PHE A 259 -20.70 -3.01 -19.99
N ALA A 260 -20.24 -3.53 -18.83
CA ALA A 260 -19.00 -4.29 -18.73
C ALA A 260 -19.00 -5.57 -19.59
N VAL A 261 -20.18 -6.22 -19.76
CA VAL A 261 -20.31 -7.44 -20.59
C VAL A 261 -20.20 -7.10 -22.05
N GLU A 262 -20.84 -6.03 -22.50
CA GLU A 262 -20.81 -5.54 -23.88
C GLU A 262 -19.39 -5.08 -24.26
N GLN A 263 -18.74 -4.37 -23.35
CA GLN A 263 -17.35 -3.92 -23.54
C GLN A 263 -16.40 -5.09 -23.74
N LYS A 264 -16.49 -6.14 -22.92
CA LYS A 264 -15.67 -7.35 -23.06
C LYS A 264 -15.90 -8.06 -24.40
N LYS A 265 -17.13 -8.06 -24.93
CA LYS A 265 -17.43 -8.64 -26.25
C LYS A 265 -16.76 -7.84 -27.38
N ILE A 266 -16.81 -6.50 -27.29
CA ILE A 266 -16.16 -5.61 -28.25
C ILE A 266 -14.64 -5.81 -28.22
N GLU A 267 -14.03 -5.86 -27.04
CA GLU A 267 -12.60 -6.09 -26.88
C GLU A 267 -12.16 -7.46 -27.42
N ALA A 268 -12.94 -8.52 -27.20
CA ALA A 268 -12.68 -9.85 -27.74
C ALA A 268 -12.75 -9.85 -29.29
N GLN A 269 -13.76 -9.20 -29.88
CA GLN A 269 -13.88 -9.09 -31.33
C GLN A 269 -12.78 -8.23 -31.96
N GLN A 270 -12.31 -7.22 -31.25
CA GLN A 270 -11.22 -6.36 -31.69
C GLN A 270 -9.88 -7.11 -31.66
N ALA A 271 -9.65 -7.94 -30.64
CA ALA A 271 -8.47 -8.80 -30.55
C ALA A 271 -8.43 -9.94 -31.60
N GLU A 272 -9.58 -10.29 -32.20
CA GLU A 272 -9.64 -11.23 -33.33
C GLU A 272 -9.31 -10.55 -34.68
N LEU A 273 -9.36 -9.22 -34.74
CA LEU A 273 -9.13 -8.46 -35.98
C LEU A 273 -7.69 -7.93 -36.09
N ASP A 274 -6.96 -7.84 -34.96
CA ASP A 274 -5.56 -7.46 -34.89
C ASP A 274 -4.63 -8.70 -34.98
#